data_cf98ecafd5362e4f70d94cecdb9badcb
#
_entry.id   cf98ecafd5362e4f70d94cecdb9badcb
#
_cell.length_a   1.000
_cell.length_b   1.000
_cell.length_c   1.000
_cell.angle_alpha   90.00
_cell.angle_beta   90.00
_cell.angle_gamma   90.00
#
_symmetry.space_group_name_H-M   'P 1'
#
loop_
_entity.id
_entity.type
_entity.pdbx_description
1 polymer ?
#
loop_
_entity_poly.entity_id
_entity_poly.type
_entity_poly.pdbx_seq_one_letter_code
_entity_poly.pdbx_strand_id
1 'polypeptide(L)'
;SEKYLNTDEPTRADLTTASLQKYKNMIDMWGGWKLFQELLEVLNRIAEKHDCSIANIATKFILDKPQVAGVIIGARLGITDHIEDNGKVFDLKIEQDDILLISAVTAKANDLFDVIGDCGDEYR
;
A
#
# COMPACT_ATOMS: atom_id res chain seq x y z
N SER A 1 6.00 1.30 0.27
CA SER A 1 7.09 1.84 -0.53
C SER A 1 8.34 1.00 -0.32
N GLU A 2 9.22 0.99 -1.25
CA GLU A 2 10.50 0.26 -1.25
C GLU A 2 11.32 0.51 0.02
N LYS A 3 11.15 1.67 0.66
CA LYS A 3 11.82 2.02 1.94
C LYS A 3 11.65 0.96 3.04
N TYR A 4 10.52 0.27 3.06
CA TYR A 4 10.21 -0.71 4.11
C TYR A 4 10.30 -2.17 3.62
N LEU A 5 10.66 -2.38 2.36
CA LEU A 5 10.85 -3.72 1.82
C LEU A 5 12.07 -4.38 2.46
N ASN A 6 11.92 -5.61 2.95
CA ASN A 6 12.96 -6.41 3.59
C ASN A 6 13.62 -5.70 4.79
N THR A 7 12.85 -4.92 5.54
CA THR A 7 13.34 -4.28 6.77
C THR A 7 12.74 -4.95 8.00
N ASP A 8 13.46 -4.87 9.11
CA ASP A 8 12.92 -5.23 10.41
C ASP A 8 11.73 -4.35 10.79
N GLU A 9 10.90 -4.89 11.67
CA GLU A 9 9.75 -4.15 12.19
C GLU A 9 10.21 -2.88 12.93
N PRO A 10 9.72 -1.69 12.53
CA PRO A 10 10.13 -0.45 13.16
C PRO A 10 9.63 -0.37 14.61
N THR A 11 10.49 0.10 15.48
CA THR A 11 10.11 0.43 16.85
C THR A 11 9.32 1.74 16.89
N ARG A 12 8.66 2.02 18.02
CA ARG A 12 7.94 3.30 18.19
C ARG A 12 8.87 4.52 18.07
N ALA A 13 10.14 4.38 18.41
CA ALA A 13 11.14 5.45 18.29
C ALA A 13 11.46 5.78 16.81
N ASP A 14 11.35 4.80 15.92
CA ASP A 14 11.59 4.98 14.49
C ASP A 14 10.42 5.69 13.79
N LEU A 15 9.24 5.68 14.42
CA LEU A 15 8.00 6.26 13.90
C LEU A 15 7.85 7.72 14.34
N THR A 16 8.63 8.60 13.72
CA THR A 16 8.82 10.00 14.11
C THR A 16 7.61 10.92 13.88
N THR A 17 6.59 10.47 13.17
CA THR A 17 5.38 11.26 12.89
C THR A 17 4.11 10.51 13.30
N ALA A 18 3.06 11.26 13.65
CA ALA A 18 1.74 10.69 13.97
C ALA A 18 1.20 9.82 12.80
N SER A 19 1.44 10.24 11.56
CA SER A 19 1.02 9.48 10.38
C SER A 19 1.71 8.12 10.30
N LEU A 20 3.03 8.05 10.54
CA LEU A 20 3.75 6.76 10.55
C LEU A 20 3.25 5.84 11.65
N GLN A 21 2.95 6.38 12.84
CA GLN A 21 2.36 5.62 13.94
C GLN A 21 0.98 5.07 13.58
N LYS A 22 0.12 5.91 12.97
CA LYS A 22 -1.20 5.47 12.50
C LYS A 22 -1.10 4.35 11.45
N TYR A 23 -0.23 4.50 10.46
CA TYR A 23 -0.03 3.46 9.45
C TYR A 23 0.49 2.16 10.04
N LYS A 24 1.40 2.23 11.02
CA LYS A 24 1.88 1.03 11.72
C LYS A 24 0.74 0.34 12.47
N ASN A 25 -0.11 1.09 13.17
CA ASN A 25 -1.27 0.53 13.84
C ASN A 25 -2.23 -0.17 12.85
N MET A 26 -2.44 0.42 11.65
CA MET A 26 -3.24 -0.23 10.61
C MET A 26 -2.61 -1.54 10.14
N ILE A 27 -1.29 -1.56 9.93
CA ILE A 27 -0.56 -2.78 9.57
C ILE A 27 -0.73 -3.86 10.64
N ASP A 28 -0.63 -3.49 11.93
CA ASP A 28 -0.78 -4.43 13.03
C ASP A 28 -2.20 -5.03 13.08
N MET A 29 -3.21 -4.21 12.93
CA MET A 29 -4.61 -4.66 12.90
C MET A 29 -4.94 -5.48 11.65
N TRP A 30 -4.30 -5.17 10.51
CA TRP A 30 -4.51 -5.87 9.25
C TRP A 30 -3.93 -7.29 9.25
N GLY A 31 -2.81 -7.55 9.94
CA GLY A 31 -2.19 -8.87 10.00
C GLY A 31 -0.72 -8.84 10.44
N GLY A 32 -0.23 -7.67 10.83
CA GLY A 32 1.11 -7.48 11.38
C GLY A 32 2.19 -7.30 10.33
N TRP A 33 3.40 -7.01 10.84
CA TRP A 33 4.55 -6.65 10.01
C TRP A 33 4.98 -7.75 9.05
N LYS A 34 4.93 -9.01 9.48
CA LYS A 34 5.32 -10.15 8.64
C LYS A 34 4.43 -10.27 7.39
N LEU A 35 3.12 -10.17 7.57
CA LEU A 35 2.19 -10.22 6.44
C LEU A 35 2.34 -9.00 5.53
N PHE A 36 2.63 -7.83 6.10
CA PHE A 36 2.93 -6.63 5.34
C PHE A 36 4.20 -6.78 4.49
N GLN A 37 5.25 -7.45 5.00
CA GLN A 37 6.44 -7.78 4.21
C GLN A 37 6.10 -8.74 3.06
N GLU A 38 5.31 -9.78 3.28
CA GLU A 38 4.83 -10.65 2.21
C GLU A 38 4.11 -9.86 1.10
N LEU A 39 3.29 -8.89 1.48
CA LEU A 39 2.61 -8.02 0.50
C LEU A 39 3.61 -7.15 -0.27
N LEU A 40 4.57 -6.53 0.43
CA LEU A 40 5.60 -5.71 -0.23
C LEU A 40 6.45 -6.52 -1.20
N GLU A 41 6.82 -7.76 -0.86
CA GLU A 41 7.57 -8.66 -1.75
C GLU A 41 6.78 -9.01 -3.02
N VAL A 42 5.49 -9.31 -2.88
CA VAL A 42 4.61 -9.59 -4.03
C VAL A 42 4.49 -8.35 -4.91
N LEU A 43 4.22 -7.19 -4.31
CA LEU A 43 4.11 -5.93 -5.05
C LEU A 43 5.42 -5.54 -5.74
N ASN A 44 6.57 -5.79 -5.10
CA ASN A 44 7.88 -5.53 -5.70
C ASN A 44 8.14 -6.42 -6.91
N ARG A 45 7.86 -7.72 -6.82
CA ARG A 45 8.00 -8.65 -7.94
C ARG A 45 7.15 -8.22 -9.14
N ILE A 46 5.93 -7.78 -8.89
CA ILE A 46 5.04 -7.29 -9.94
C ILE A 46 5.58 -5.96 -10.51
N ALA A 47 6.08 -5.07 -9.65
CA ALA A 47 6.67 -3.80 -10.05
C ALA A 47 7.90 -3.98 -10.96
N GLU A 48 8.80 -4.91 -10.62
CA GLU A 48 9.94 -5.29 -11.45
C GLU A 48 9.51 -5.84 -12.82
N LYS A 49 8.48 -6.71 -12.85
CA LYS A 49 7.92 -7.26 -14.11
C LYS A 49 7.41 -6.16 -15.04
N HIS A 50 6.82 -5.09 -14.47
CA HIS A 50 6.19 -4.00 -15.21
C HIS A 50 7.06 -2.74 -15.33
N ASP A 51 8.31 -2.77 -14.89
CA ASP A 51 9.25 -1.64 -14.88
C ASP A 51 8.66 -0.37 -14.22
N CYS A 52 8.07 -0.55 -13.04
CA CYS A 52 7.44 0.53 -12.28
C CYS A 52 7.69 0.40 -10.78
N SER A 53 7.15 1.33 -9.98
CA SER A 53 7.31 1.31 -8.53
C SER A 53 6.25 0.44 -7.83
N ILE A 54 6.54 -0.02 -6.60
CA ILE A 54 5.55 -0.65 -5.71
C ILE A 54 4.32 0.25 -5.53
N ALA A 55 4.54 1.57 -5.45
CA ALA A 55 3.47 2.54 -5.30
C ALA A 55 2.56 2.57 -6.53
N ASN A 56 3.12 2.44 -7.74
CA ASN A 56 2.31 2.35 -8.96
C ASN A 56 1.41 1.11 -8.96
N ILE A 57 1.96 -0.07 -8.62
CA ILE A 57 1.17 -1.31 -8.53
C ILE A 57 0.05 -1.18 -7.50
N ALA A 58 0.35 -0.71 -6.30
CA ALA A 58 -0.64 -0.53 -5.24
C ALA A 58 -1.75 0.46 -5.65
N THR A 59 -1.38 1.58 -6.25
CA THR A 59 -2.32 2.59 -6.75
C THR A 59 -3.20 2.04 -7.86
N LYS A 60 -2.59 1.36 -8.84
CA LYS A 60 -3.33 0.77 -9.97
C LYS A 60 -4.28 -0.33 -9.52
N PHE A 61 -3.85 -1.20 -8.60
CA PHE A 61 -4.71 -2.25 -8.05
C PHE A 61 -5.99 -1.70 -7.42
N ILE A 62 -5.90 -0.54 -6.75
CA ILE A 62 -7.08 0.12 -6.18
C ILE A 62 -7.89 0.84 -7.28
N LEU A 63 -7.23 1.55 -8.19
CA LEU A 63 -7.88 2.31 -9.25
C LEU A 63 -8.71 1.42 -10.19
N ASP A 64 -8.27 0.17 -10.40
CA ASP A 64 -8.97 -0.80 -11.25
C ASP A 64 -10.19 -1.47 -10.58
N LYS A 65 -10.47 -1.16 -9.30
CA LYS A 65 -11.68 -1.68 -8.65
C LYS A 65 -12.93 -1.01 -9.25
N PRO A 66 -13.98 -1.78 -9.59
CA PRO A 66 -15.16 -1.25 -10.30
C PRO A 66 -15.87 -0.08 -9.61
N GLN A 67 -15.74 0.03 -8.28
CA GLN A 67 -16.39 1.07 -7.48
C GLN A 67 -15.51 2.30 -7.24
N VAL A 68 -14.24 2.28 -7.70
CA VAL A 68 -13.28 3.36 -7.47
C VAL A 68 -13.25 4.30 -8.68
N ALA A 69 -13.68 5.54 -8.49
CA ALA A 69 -13.65 6.57 -9.52
C ALA A 69 -12.30 7.29 -9.64
N GLY A 70 -11.48 7.25 -8.60
CA GLY A 70 -10.17 7.89 -8.57
C GLY A 70 -9.43 7.63 -7.27
N VAL A 71 -8.12 7.87 -7.28
CA VAL A 71 -7.24 7.75 -6.12
C VAL A 71 -6.54 9.08 -5.87
N ILE A 72 -6.54 9.56 -4.63
CA ILE A 72 -5.86 10.78 -4.23
C ILE A 72 -4.47 10.41 -3.73
N ILE A 73 -3.44 10.94 -4.38
CA ILE A 73 -2.04 10.74 -3.99
C ILE A 73 -1.50 12.06 -3.45
N GLY A 74 -0.94 12.01 -2.23
CA GLY A 74 -0.30 13.17 -1.63
C GLY A 74 1.00 13.55 -2.33
N ALA A 75 1.21 14.83 -2.61
CA ALA A 75 2.46 15.38 -3.12
C ALA A 75 2.96 16.50 -2.22
N ARG A 76 4.28 16.62 -2.07
CA ARG A 76 4.95 17.70 -1.34
C ARG A 76 5.77 18.50 -2.33
N LEU A 77 5.13 19.48 -2.97
CA LEU A 77 5.75 20.30 -4.02
C LEU A 77 7.07 20.92 -3.55
N GLY A 78 8.10 20.78 -4.38
CA GLY A 78 9.44 21.29 -4.09
C GLY A 78 10.25 20.49 -3.07
N ILE A 79 9.70 19.41 -2.49
CA ILE A 79 10.39 18.56 -1.51
C ILE A 79 10.44 17.11 -2.00
N THR A 80 9.30 16.53 -2.32
CA THR A 80 9.17 15.16 -2.82
C THR A 80 8.05 15.15 -3.83
N ASP A 81 8.42 15.23 -5.08
CA ASP A 81 7.51 15.24 -6.20
C ASP A 81 7.67 13.94 -6.99
N HIS A 82 6.62 13.18 -7.05
CA HIS A 82 6.56 11.91 -7.79
C HIS A 82 5.53 11.98 -8.93
N ILE A 83 5.25 13.18 -9.47
CA ILE A 83 4.18 13.38 -10.46
C ILE A 83 4.42 12.51 -11.70
N GLU A 84 5.66 12.50 -12.21
CA GLU A 84 6.01 11.68 -13.38
C GLU A 84 5.87 10.18 -13.07
N ASP A 85 6.37 9.73 -11.93
CA ASP A 85 6.25 8.33 -11.51
C ASP A 85 4.78 7.95 -11.29
N ASN A 86 4.00 8.79 -10.63
CA ASN A 86 2.57 8.58 -10.44
C ASN A 86 1.80 8.53 -11.77
N GLY A 87 2.26 9.26 -12.80
CA GLY A 87 1.69 9.25 -14.14
C GLY A 87 1.75 7.88 -14.82
N LYS A 88 2.74 7.05 -14.51
CA LYS A 88 2.90 5.70 -15.06
C LYS A 88 1.70 4.79 -14.77
N VAL A 89 0.94 5.07 -13.73
CA VAL A 89 -0.26 4.30 -13.35
C VAL A 89 -1.29 4.22 -14.48
N PHE A 90 -1.40 5.25 -15.32
CA PHE A 90 -2.37 5.29 -16.41
C PHE A 90 -2.01 4.37 -17.58
N ASP A 91 -0.72 4.13 -17.80
CA ASP A 91 -0.23 3.23 -18.86
C ASP A 91 -0.02 1.79 -18.35
N LEU A 92 -0.10 1.60 -17.04
CA LEU A 92 0.11 0.30 -16.38
C LEU A 92 -1.12 -0.60 -16.55
N LYS A 93 -0.89 -1.84 -16.97
CA LYS A 93 -1.90 -2.89 -17.01
C LYS A 93 -1.49 -4.05 -16.12
N ILE A 94 -2.18 -4.20 -14.99
CA ILE A 94 -1.99 -5.35 -14.09
C ILE A 94 -2.70 -6.57 -14.69
N GLU A 95 -1.98 -7.68 -14.81
CA GLU A 95 -2.51 -8.92 -15.36
C GLU A 95 -3.30 -9.70 -14.30
N GLN A 96 -4.13 -10.65 -14.75
CA GLN A 96 -4.95 -11.47 -13.83
C GLN A 96 -4.09 -12.27 -12.84
N ASP A 97 -2.94 -12.78 -13.28
CA ASP A 97 -2.02 -13.52 -12.41
C ASP A 97 -1.43 -12.64 -11.31
N ASP A 98 -1.12 -11.38 -11.63
CA ASP A 98 -0.65 -10.40 -10.65
C ASP A 98 -1.73 -10.10 -9.60
N ILE A 99 -2.99 -9.95 -10.04
CA ILE A 99 -4.14 -9.76 -9.14
C ILE A 99 -4.32 -10.96 -8.22
N LEU A 100 -4.16 -12.19 -8.73
CA LEU A 100 -4.25 -13.40 -7.93
C LEU A 100 -3.16 -13.48 -6.86
N LEU A 101 -1.92 -13.08 -7.19
CA LEU A 101 -0.82 -13.02 -6.21
C LEU A 101 -1.11 -12.04 -5.08
N ILE A 102 -1.57 -10.83 -5.40
CA ILE A 102 -1.96 -9.82 -4.39
C ILE A 102 -3.11 -10.36 -3.53
N SER A 103 -4.13 -10.93 -4.17
CA SER A 103 -5.31 -11.46 -3.49
C SER A 103 -4.98 -12.61 -2.55
N ALA A 104 -4.03 -13.47 -2.91
CA ALA A 104 -3.58 -14.58 -2.06
C ALA A 104 -2.93 -14.11 -0.74
N VAL A 105 -2.24 -12.96 -0.76
CA VAL A 105 -1.69 -12.38 0.47
C VAL A 105 -2.78 -11.65 1.26
N THR A 106 -3.57 -10.81 0.60
CA THR A 106 -4.62 -10.02 1.29
C THR A 106 -5.71 -10.89 1.88
N ALA A 107 -5.97 -12.08 1.34
CA ALA A 107 -6.91 -13.04 1.93
C ALA A 107 -6.49 -13.61 3.29
N LYS A 108 -5.21 -13.46 3.67
CA LYS A 108 -4.71 -13.87 5.01
C LYS A 108 -4.94 -12.79 6.07
N ALA A 109 -5.28 -11.58 5.64
CA ALA A 109 -5.42 -10.42 6.50
C ALA A 109 -6.81 -10.36 7.17
N ASN A 110 -6.88 -9.63 8.27
CA ASN A 110 -8.15 -9.25 8.86
C ASN A 110 -8.85 -8.20 7.97
N ASP A 111 -10.17 -8.24 7.94
CA ASP A 111 -10.94 -7.14 7.38
C ASP A 111 -10.84 -5.93 8.33
N LEU A 112 -10.23 -4.86 7.85
CA LEU A 112 -10.07 -3.64 8.65
C LEU A 112 -11.41 -2.98 8.96
N PHE A 113 -12.41 -3.14 8.11
CA PHE A 113 -13.74 -2.62 8.36
C PHE A 113 -14.38 -3.33 9.58
N ASP A 114 -14.21 -4.64 9.68
CA ASP A 114 -14.70 -5.42 10.83
C ASP A 114 -13.93 -5.09 12.12
N VAL A 115 -12.63 -4.80 12.02
CA VAL A 115 -11.77 -4.55 13.19
C VAL A 115 -11.90 -3.12 13.71
N ILE A 116 -11.99 -2.12 12.82
CA ILE A 116 -11.95 -0.69 13.17
C ILE A 116 -13.33 -0.05 13.09
N GLY A 117 -14.22 -0.60 12.28
CA GLY A 117 -15.50 -0.01 11.92
C GLY A 117 -15.39 0.96 10.74
N ASP A 118 -16.46 1.71 10.52
CA ASP A 118 -16.68 2.48 9.30
C ASP A 118 -15.63 3.58 9.05
N CYS A 119 -15.26 4.37 10.06
CA CYS A 119 -14.34 5.50 9.86
C CYS A 119 -13.27 5.65 10.95
N GLY A 120 -13.17 4.69 11.88
CA GLY A 120 -12.29 4.80 13.04
C GLY A 120 -12.74 5.88 14.04
N ASP A 121 -12.19 5.83 15.25
CA ASP A 121 -12.60 6.71 16.35
C ASP A 121 -12.16 8.17 16.17
N GLU A 122 -11.24 8.46 15.26
CA GLU A 122 -10.74 9.81 15.01
C GLU A 122 -11.75 10.76 14.35
N TYR A 123 -12.86 10.21 13.84
CA TYR A 123 -13.95 10.95 13.19
C TYR A 123 -15.27 10.86 13.95
N ARG A 124 -15.25 10.39 15.20
CA ARG A 124 -16.43 10.27 16.08
C ARG A 124 -16.33 11.19 17.28
#